data_f18d2a2c4893c8b9816e3272aaa2ed28
#
_entry.id   f18d2a2c4893c8b9816e3272aaa2ed28
#
_cell.length_a   1.000
_cell.length_b   1.000
_cell.length_c   1.000
_cell.angle_alpha   90.00
_cell.angle_beta   90.00
_cell.angle_gamma   90.00
#
_symmetry.space_group_name_H-M   'P 1'
#
loop_
_entity.id
_entity.type
_entity.pdbx_description
1 polymer ?
#
loop_
_entity_poly.entity_id
_entity_poly.type
_entity_poly.pdbx_seq_one_letter_code
_entity_poly.pdbx_strand_id
1 'polypeptide(L)'
;RKAKNPMLSILQPFHLLEFTFYYHKNRSMHILKEADIIFNYSHIRNNFNSILLGSAISNIINKIFEEDYPNDIIFRLIYKSLQLLSNNLRDNKVIFIFFLYHLSKQLGFMPSYKSCNICNQTFQNDAIFSSNNNTLICENCIMNNSMDLDFVIKFSTLEKIDLINKTNIKKICDARFNDENLSELFNFLIAFMNSNINNMHKVKSIKEVSKLYYNEY
;
A
#
# COMPACT_ATOMS: atom_id res chain seq x y z
N ARG A 1 -25.89 33.32 -13.33
CA ARG A 1 -24.89 32.22 -13.42
C ARG A 1 -23.71 32.61 -12.55
N LYS A 2 -23.53 31.95 -11.39
CA LYS A 2 -22.30 32.11 -10.58
C LYS A 2 -21.12 31.68 -11.45
N ALA A 3 -20.12 32.55 -11.61
CA ALA A 3 -18.88 32.20 -12.29
C ALA A 3 -18.30 30.95 -11.60
N LYS A 4 -18.04 29.87 -12.36
CA LYS A 4 -17.38 28.70 -11.85
C LYS A 4 -15.99 29.14 -11.37
N ASN A 5 -15.70 28.93 -10.09
CA ASN A 5 -14.38 29.22 -9.56
C ASN A 5 -13.35 28.37 -10.35
N PRO A 6 -12.41 28.97 -11.08
CA PRO A 6 -11.45 28.25 -11.91
C PRO A 6 -10.61 27.26 -11.11
N MET A 7 -10.40 27.47 -9.81
CA MET A 7 -9.70 26.57 -8.92
C MET A 7 -10.39 25.21 -8.77
N LEU A 8 -11.72 25.11 -8.93
CA LEU A 8 -12.43 23.83 -8.81
C LEU A 8 -12.03 22.82 -9.90
N SER A 9 -11.59 23.29 -11.06
CA SER A 9 -11.08 22.40 -12.13
C SER A 9 -9.66 21.89 -11.85
N ILE A 10 -8.89 22.64 -11.07
CA ILE A 10 -7.51 22.31 -10.68
C ILE A 10 -7.52 21.34 -9.49
N LEU A 11 -8.36 21.61 -8.49
CA LEU A 11 -8.49 20.83 -7.26
C LEU A 11 -9.31 19.55 -7.47
N GLN A 12 -8.90 18.72 -8.42
CA GLN A 12 -9.54 17.43 -8.69
C GLN A 12 -8.74 16.29 -8.06
N PRO A 13 -9.38 15.18 -7.65
CA PRO A 13 -8.66 14.00 -7.20
C PRO A 13 -7.64 13.51 -8.24
N PHE A 14 -6.52 13.02 -7.76
CA PHE A 14 -5.42 12.52 -8.59
C PHE A 14 -4.80 13.58 -9.52
N HIS A 15 -4.69 14.81 -9.04
CA HIS A 15 -3.77 15.80 -9.60
C HIS A 15 -2.54 15.92 -8.71
N LEU A 16 -1.36 15.98 -9.30
CA LEU A 16 -0.16 16.47 -8.63
C LEU A 16 -0.14 17.98 -8.82
N LEU A 17 -0.19 18.70 -7.72
CA LEU A 17 -0.27 20.14 -7.71
C LEU A 17 0.98 20.75 -7.07
N GLU A 18 1.42 21.86 -7.59
CA GLU A 18 2.21 22.84 -6.88
C GLU A 18 1.27 23.96 -6.45
N PHE A 19 1.32 24.38 -5.19
CA PHE A 19 0.44 25.42 -4.70
C PHE A 19 1.12 26.35 -3.71
N THR A 20 0.68 27.59 -3.71
CA THR A 20 1.08 28.65 -2.77
C THR A 20 -0.10 28.95 -1.85
N PHE A 21 0.17 29.05 -0.55
CA PHE A 21 -0.85 29.37 0.43
C PHE A 21 -0.34 30.39 1.47
N TYR A 22 -1.25 31.12 2.07
CA TYR A 22 -0.94 31.99 3.20
C TYR A 22 -0.92 31.15 4.47
N TYR A 23 0.29 30.96 5.03
CA TYR A 23 0.47 30.24 6.28
C TYR A 23 0.07 31.10 7.47
N HIS A 24 -0.76 30.56 8.33
CA HIS A 24 -1.17 31.17 9.60
C HIS A 24 -0.79 30.26 10.76
N LYS A 25 0.22 30.64 11.54
CA LYS A 25 0.79 29.85 12.63
C LYS A 25 -0.23 29.36 13.67
N ASN A 26 -1.31 30.12 13.89
CA ASN A 26 -2.30 29.83 14.95
C ASN A 26 -3.64 29.32 14.38
N ARG A 27 -3.66 28.82 13.15
CA ARG A 27 -4.89 28.33 12.51
C ARG A 27 -4.64 26.95 11.92
N SER A 28 -5.63 26.07 12.06
CA SER A 28 -5.63 24.75 11.43
C SER A 28 -5.93 24.79 9.92
N MET A 29 -6.47 25.89 9.42
CA MET A 29 -6.75 26.07 7.99
C MET A 29 -5.97 27.26 7.42
N HIS A 30 -5.36 27.03 6.29
CA HIS A 30 -4.61 28.03 5.53
C HIS A 30 -5.38 28.46 4.27
N ILE A 31 -5.10 29.64 3.75
CA ILE A 31 -5.79 30.17 2.58
C ILE A 31 -4.95 29.85 1.34
N LEU A 32 -5.48 29.03 0.43
CA LEU A 32 -4.88 28.75 -0.85
C LEU A 32 -4.86 30.04 -1.71
N LYS A 33 -3.67 30.42 -2.18
CA LYS A 33 -3.47 31.59 -3.04
C LYS A 33 -3.48 31.19 -4.51
N GLU A 34 -2.63 30.27 -4.90
CA GLU A 34 -2.42 29.80 -6.26
C GLU A 34 -2.23 28.30 -6.29
N ALA A 35 -2.61 27.64 -7.37
CA ALA A 35 -2.36 26.22 -7.59
C ALA A 35 -2.17 25.95 -9.08
N ASP A 36 -1.12 25.21 -9.42
CA ASP A 36 -0.79 24.77 -10.76
C ASP A 36 -0.74 23.25 -10.86
N ILE A 37 -1.22 22.69 -11.98
CA ILE A 37 -1.18 21.25 -12.22
C ILE A 37 0.19 20.89 -12.76
N ILE A 38 1.01 20.19 -11.96
CA ILE A 38 2.28 19.63 -12.40
C ILE A 38 2.05 18.35 -13.21
N PHE A 39 1.11 17.51 -12.76
CA PHE A 39 0.74 16.29 -13.48
C PHE A 39 -0.72 15.93 -13.24
N ASN A 40 -1.41 15.53 -14.31
CA ASN A 40 -2.80 15.08 -14.28
C ASN A 40 -2.85 13.56 -14.47
N TYR A 41 -3.16 12.83 -13.41
CA TYR A 41 -3.36 11.39 -13.47
C TYR A 41 -4.78 11.02 -13.97
N SER A 42 -5.24 11.65 -15.07
CA SER A 42 -6.59 11.46 -15.61
C SER A 42 -6.93 10.01 -15.93
N HIS A 43 -5.95 9.21 -16.36
CA HIS A 43 -6.16 7.79 -16.64
C HIS A 43 -6.58 6.99 -15.41
N ILE A 44 -6.17 7.39 -14.20
CA ILE A 44 -6.69 6.77 -12.96
C ILE A 44 -8.21 6.92 -12.91
N ARG A 45 -8.74 8.10 -13.22
CA ARG A 45 -10.19 8.39 -13.17
C ARG A 45 -11.01 7.65 -14.23
N ASN A 46 -10.38 7.14 -15.27
CA ASN A 46 -11.02 6.41 -16.36
C ASN A 46 -11.01 4.88 -16.18
N ASN A 47 -10.36 4.39 -15.13
CA ASN A 47 -10.26 2.96 -14.86
C ASN A 47 -10.69 2.66 -13.42
N PHE A 48 -11.72 1.84 -13.26
CA PHE A 48 -12.32 1.53 -11.95
C PHE A 48 -11.29 0.97 -10.97
N ASN A 49 -10.47 0.01 -11.38
CA ASN A 49 -9.46 -0.60 -10.53
C ASN A 49 -8.40 0.41 -10.09
N SER A 50 -7.98 1.30 -11.00
CA SER A 50 -7.03 2.36 -10.69
C SER A 50 -7.59 3.39 -9.70
N ILE A 51 -8.87 3.79 -9.83
CA ILE A 51 -9.56 4.65 -8.87
C ILE A 51 -9.56 4.00 -7.49
N LEU A 52 -9.94 2.73 -7.44
CA LEU A 52 -10.08 1.99 -6.19
C LEU A 52 -8.74 1.90 -5.46
N LEU A 53 -7.67 1.50 -6.16
CA LEU A 53 -6.32 1.37 -5.61
C LEU A 53 -5.72 2.73 -5.24
N GLY A 54 -5.86 3.75 -6.09
CA GLY A 54 -5.40 5.11 -5.80
C GLY A 54 -6.11 5.73 -4.59
N SER A 55 -7.43 5.50 -4.46
CA SER A 55 -8.20 5.93 -3.29
C SER A 55 -7.77 5.19 -2.02
N ALA A 56 -7.46 3.90 -2.13
CA ALA A 56 -6.95 3.12 -1.00
C ALA A 56 -5.57 3.64 -0.54
N ILE A 57 -4.65 3.93 -1.46
CA ILE A 57 -3.38 4.57 -1.15
C ILE A 57 -3.60 5.86 -0.35
N SER A 58 -4.45 6.77 -0.86
CA SER A 58 -4.73 8.05 -0.21
C SER A 58 -5.34 7.87 1.19
N ASN A 59 -6.31 6.95 1.34
CA ASN A 59 -6.96 6.69 2.62
C ASN A 59 -6.02 6.06 3.65
N ILE A 60 -5.11 5.18 3.23
CA ILE A 60 -4.09 4.58 4.09
C ILE A 60 -3.14 5.66 4.60
N ILE A 61 -2.65 6.53 3.71
CA ILE A 61 -1.75 7.62 4.10
C ILE A 61 -2.43 8.59 5.07
N ASN A 62 -3.65 9.02 4.78
CA ASN A 62 -4.42 9.91 5.67
C ASN A 62 -4.73 9.26 7.03
N LYS A 63 -4.72 7.91 7.11
CA LYS A 63 -4.92 7.20 8.36
C LYS A 63 -3.67 7.11 9.22
N ILE A 64 -2.50 7.05 8.57
CA ILE A 64 -1.20 6.79 9.23
C ILE A 64 -0.52 8.09 9.64
N PHE A 65 -0.56 9.11 8.77
CA PHE A 65 0.18 10.34 8.98
C PHE A 65 -0.76 11.46 9.45
N GLU A 66 -0.29 12.19 10.45
CA GLU A 66 -0.91 13.45 10.87
C GLU A 66 -0.55 14.56 9.87
N GLU A 67 -1.32 15.65 9.92
CA GLU A 67 -1.02 16.87 9.17
C GLU A 67 0.38 17.41 9.56
N ASP A 68 1.04 18.08 8.64
CA ASP A 68 2.37 18.69 8.83
C ASP A 68 3.52 17.71 9.12
N TYR A 69 3.39 16.44 8.72
CA TYR A 69 4.49 15.47 8.82
C TYR A 69 5.25 15.35 7.49
N PRO A 70 6.34 16.12 7.29
CA PRO A 70 7.09 16.08 6.04
C PRO A 70 7.86 14.76 5.90
N ASN A 71 7.61 14.02 4.81
CA ASN A 71 8.28 12.75 4.53
C ASN A 71 8.47 12.55 3.03
N ASP A 72 9.63 12.95 2.53
CA ASP A 72 9.98 12.86 1.11
C ASP A 72 9.95 11.43 0.57
N ILE A 73 10.30 10.44 1.40
CA ILE A 73 10.36 9.04 0.97
C ILE A 73 8.95 8.53 0.72
N ILE A 74 8.02 8.80 1.65
CA ILE A 74 6.62 8.44 1.51
C ILE A 74 5.97 9.20 0.36
N PHE A 75 6.25 10.50 0.21
CA PHE A 75 5.76 11.28 -0.91
C PHE A 75 6.19 10.68 -2.25
N ARG A 76 7.48 10.33 -2.40
CA ARG A 76 8.00 9.67 -3.61
C ARG A 76 7.37 8.30 -3.86
N LEU A 77 7.08 7.53 -2.81
CA LEU A 77 6.40 6.25 -2.92
C LEU A 77 4.99 6.43 -3.48
N ILE A 78 4.21 7.37 -2.93
CA ILE A 78 2.86 7.71 -3.40
C ILE A 78 2.91 8.19 -4.85
N TYR A 79 3.76 9.18 -5.13
CA TYR A 79 3.93 9.77 -6.46
C TYR A 79 4.19 8.71 -7.53
N LYS A 80 5.18 7.82 -7.29
CA LYS A 80 5.53 6.76 -8.24
C LYS A 80 4.43 5.72 -8.39
N SER A 81 3.74 5.36 -7.31
CA SER A 81 2.63 4.42 -7.36
C SER A 81 1.46 4.97 -8.19
N LEU A 82 1.06 6.21 -7.95
CA LEU A 82 0.00 6.86 -8.73
C LEU A 82 0.40 7.06 -10.20
N GLN A 83 1.66 7.39 -10.47
CA GLN A 83 2.16 7.51 -11.84
C GLN A 83 2.03 6.20 -12.63
N LEU A 84 2.35 5.06 -12.00
CA LEU A 84 2.24 3.76 -12.64
C LEU A 84 0.78 3.30 -12.77
N LEU A 85 -0.06 3.54 -11.77
CA LEU A 85 -1.49 3.28 -11.85
C LEU A 85 -2.14 4.08 -13.00
N SER A 86 -1.63 5.28 -13.28
CA SER A 86 -2.11 6.10 -14.40
C SER A 86 -1.72 5.55 -15.78
N ASN A 87 -0.64 4.82 -15.90
CA ASN A 87 -0.15 4.36 -17.19
C ASN A 87 -0.94 3.17 -17.77
N ASN A 88 -1.75 2.51 -16.97
CA ASN A 88 -2.66 1.39 -17.33
C ASN A 88 -2.02 0.26 -18.20
N LEU A 89 -0.70 0.17 -18.20
CA LEU A 89 0.09 -0.76 -19.03
C LEU A 89 0.47 -2.04 -18.29
N ARG A 90 0.08 -2.16 -17.00
CA ARG A 90 0.62 -3.19 -16.09
C ARG A 90 -0.44 -3.64 -15.09
N ASP A 91 -0.19 -4.75 -14.43
CA ASP A 91 -1.07 -5.23 -13.36
C ASP A 91 -1.06 -4.25 -12.17
N ASN A 92 -2.15 -3.53 -12.02
CA ASN A 92 -2.34 -2.54 -10.97
C ASN A 92 -2.28 -3.15 -9.56
N LYS A 93 -2.61 -4.45 -9.42
CA LYS A 93 -2.52 -5.19 -8.15
C LYS A 93 -1.07 -5.25 -7.65
N VAL A 94 -0.11 -5.50 -8.54
CA VAL A 94 1.33 -5.54 -8.21
C VAL A 94 1.83 -4.19 -7.70
N ILE A 95 1.36 -3.09 -8.30
CA ILE A 95 1.72 -1.72 -7.88
C ILE A 95 1.26 -1.47 -6.45
N PHE A 96 0.04 -1.89 -6.11
CA PHE A 96 -0.51 -1.70 -4.77
C PHE A 96 0.22 -2.57 -3.73
N ILE A 97 0.54 -3.83 -4.05
CA ILE A 97 1.38 -4.70 -3.19
C ILE A 97 2.75 -4.05 -2.95
N PHE A 98 3.39 -3.53 -3.99
CA PHE A 98 4.67 -2.82 -3.86
C PHE A 98 4.54 -1.62 -2.92
N PHE A 99 3.47 -0.83 -3.07
CA PHE A 99 3.19 0.30 -2.18
C PHE A 99 3.04 -0.14 -0.72
N LEU A 100 2.19 -1.14 -0.43
CA LEU A 100 1.96 -1.66 0.92
C LEU A 100 3.26 -2.17 1.56
N TYR A 101 4.04 -2.95 0.81
CA TYR A 101 5.32 -3.48 1.30
C TYR A 101 6.30 -2.38 1.69
N HIS A 102 6.53 -1.43 0.78
CA HIS A 102 7.50 -0.37 1.04
C HIS A 102 7.02 0.64 2.09
N LEU A 103 5.71 0.87 2.19
CA LEU A 103 5.14 1.64 3.28
C LEU A 103 5.40 0.97 4.62
N SER A 104 5.08 -0.33 4.78
CA SER A 104 5.35 -1.09 6.00
C SER A 104 6.82 -1.08 6.40
N LYS A 105 7.71 -1.19 5.40
CA LYS A 105 9.15 -1.10 5.60
C LYS A 105 9.60 0.28 6.09
N GLN A 106 9.07 1.36 5.54
CA GLN A 106 9.39 2.74 5.96
C GLN A 106 8.84 3.06 7.35
N LEU A 107 7.74 2.43 7.75
CA LEU A 107 7.19 2.54 9.10
C LEU A 107 7.97 1.69 10.14
N GLY A 108 8.94 0.89 9.69
CA GLY A 108 9.86 0.16 10.57
C GLY A 108 9.32 -1.12 11.17
N PHE A 109 8.17 -1.63 10.72
CA PHE A 109 7.56 -2.83 11.31
C PHE A 109 7.47 -4.05 10.38
N MET A 110 8.18 -4.06 9.24
CA MET A 110 8.17 -5.22 8.35
C MET A 110 8.81 -6.46 9.00
N PRO A 111 8.12 -7.61 9.09
CA PRO A 111 8.65 -8.81 9.74
C PRO A 111 9.76 -9.45 8.91
N SER A 112 10.55 -10.31 9.56
CA SER A 112 11.45 -11.20 8.83
C SER A 112 10.61 -12.19 8.00
N TYR A 113 10.80 -12.16 6.67
CA TYR A 113 10.16 -13.08 5.74
C TYR A 113 11.12 -14.16 5.22
N LYS A 114 12.38 -14.16 5.68
CA LYS A 114 13.41 -15.09 5.24
C LYS A 114 13.61 -16.25 6.20
N SER A 115 13.27 -16.06 7.46
CA SER A 115 13.51 -17.05 8.51
C SER A 115 12.36 -17.11 9.51
N CYS A 116 12.17 -18.28 10.09
CA CYS A 116 11.23 -18.51 11.16
C CYS A 116 11.60 -17.65 12.38
N ASN A 117 10.62 -16.97 12.95
CA ASN A 117 10.85 -16.06 14.08
C ASN A 117 11.08 -16.80 15.42
N ILE A 118 10.85 -18.12 15.46
CA ILE A 118 11.07 -18.97 16.65
C ILE A 118 12.45 -19.61 16.61
N CYS A 119 12.73 -20.40 15.54
CA CYS A 119 13.98 -21.16 15.44
C CYS A 119 15.08 -20.46 14.63
N ASN A 120 14.80 -19.33 14.00
CA ASN A 120 15.69 -18.55 13.14
C ASN A 120 16.19 -19.29 11.88
N GLN A 121 15.67 -20.49 11.59
CA GLN A 121 16.01 -21.21 10.36
C GLN A 121 15.38 -20.53 9.14
N THR A 122 16.14 -20.44 8.06
CA THR A 122 15.66 -19.93 6.77
C THR A 122 14.53 -20.81 6.25
N PHE A 123 13.46 -20.18 5.76
CA PHE A 123 12.36 -20.90 5.13
C PHE A 123 12.84 -21.63 3.87
N GLN A 124 12.51 -22.91 3.78
CA GLN A 124 12.68 -23.74 2.59
C GLN A 124 11.35 -24.30 2.08
N ASN A 125 10.30 -24.15 2.91
CA ASN A 125 8.92 -24.54 2.65
C ASN A 125 8.01 -23.38 3.00
N ASP A 126 6.72 -23.60 2.90
CA ASP A 126 5.68 -22.65 3.25
C ASP A 126 5.86 -22.14 4.69
N ALA A 127 5.46 -20.93 4.93
CA ALA A 127 5.44 -20.30 6.23
C ALA A 127 4.01 -20.04 6.66
N ILE A 128 3.78 -19.90 7.95
CA ILE A 128 2.48 -19.63 8.51
C ILE A 128 2.55 -18.28 9.24
N PHE A 129 1.61 -17.42 8.94
CA PHE A 129 1.48 -16.12 9.60
C PHE A 129 0.62 -16.26 10.85
N SER A 130 1.10 -15.70 11.96
CA SER A 130 0.36 -15.53 13.19
C SER A 130 0.17 -14.03 13.48
N SER A 131 -1.06 -13.53 13.40
CA SER A 131 -1.37 -12.13 13.66
C SER A 131 -1.19 -11.75 15.11
N ASN A 132 -1.46 -12.68 16.05
CA ASN A 132 -1.30 -12.44 17.48
C ASN A 132 0.16 -12.15 17.85
N ASN A 133 1.11 -12.82 17.17
CA ASN A 133 2.54 -12.61 17.37
C ASN A 133 3.16 -11.70 16.31
N ASN A 134 2.38 -11.34 15.29
CA ASN A 134 2.79 -10.52 14.15
C ASN A 134 4.07 -11.05 13.47
N THR A 135 4.11 -12.35 13.18
CA THR A 135 5.32 -13.07 12.76
C THR A 135 5.06 -14.21 11.82
N LEU A 136 6.11 -14.62 11.09
CA LEU A 136 6.13 -15.82 10.25
C LEU A 136 6.84 -16.95 10.97
N ILE A 137 6.24 -18.14 10.93
CA ILE A 137 6.66 -19.34 11.67
C ILE A 137 6.74 -20.52 10.70
N CYS A 138 7.72 -21.39 10.85
CA CYS A 138 7.81 -22.62 10.08
C CYS A 138 6.92 -23.73 10.69
N GLU A 139 6.52 -24.70 9.87
CA GLU A 139 5.65 -25.80 10.24
C GLU A 139 6.17 -26.58 11.47
N ASN A 140 7.48 -26.84 11.54
CA ASN A 140 8.09 -27.56 12.68
C ASN A 140 7.91 -26.82 14.02
N CYS A 141 7.93 -25.50 14.02
CA CYS A 141 7.75 -24.72 15.24
C CYS A 141 6.27 -24.63 15.66
N ILE A 142 5.34 -24.79 14.74
CA ILE A 142 3.91 -24.79 15.03
C ILE A 142 3.51 -26.07 15.76
N MET A 143 3.97 -27.22 15.28
CA MET A 143 3.66 -28.50 15.91
C MET A 143 4.05 -28.58 17.39
N ASN A 144 5.04 -27.77 17.80
CA ASN A 144 5.55 -27.74 19.17
C ASN A 144 4.95 -26.62 20.03
N ASN A 145 4.11 -25.73 19.45
CA ASN A 145 3.53 -24.60 20.16
C ASN A 145 2.07 -24.46 19.75
N SER A 146 1.17 -24.41 20.73
CA SER A 146 -0.25 -24.11 20.49
C SER A 146 -0.41 -22.61 20.18
N MET A 147 -0.25 -22.24 18.92
CA MET A 147 -0.39 -20.84 18.45
C MET A 147 -1.63 -20.69 17.58
N ASP A 148 -2.28 -19.54 17.68
CA ASP A 148 -3.30 -19.16 16.73
C ASP A 148 -2.66 -18.88 15.37
N LEU A 149 -3.12 -19.63 14.38
CA LEU A 149 -2.61 -19.59 13.02
C LEU A 149 -3.66 -18.92 12.13
N ASP A 150 -3.27 -17.90 11.37
CA ASP A 150 -4.21 -17.22 10.50
C ASP A 150 -4.25 -17.84 9.10
N PHE A 151 -3.12 -17.88 8.42
CA PHE A 151 -3.04 -18.43 7.07
C PHE A 151 -1.62 -18.84 6.67
N VAL A 152 -1.55 -19.71 5.68
CA VAL A 152 -0.32 -20.18 5.06
C VAL A 152 0.14 -19.19 4.00
N ILE A 153 1.43 -18.93 3.92
CA ILE A 153 2.10 -18.22 2.84
C ILE A 153 3.02 -19.21 2.13
N LYS A 154 2.77 -19.44 0.86
CA LYS A 154 3.58 -20.36 0.06
C LYS A 154 5.03 -19.86 -0.05
N PHE A 155 5.96 -20.82 -0.13
CA PHE A 155 7.37 -20.50 -0.32
C PHE A 155 7.60 -19.65 -1.58
N SER A 156 6.90 -19.95 -2.67
CA SER A 156 6.92 -19.15 -3.90
C SER A 156 6.50 -17.68 -3.68
N THR A 157 5.59 -17.43 -2.74
CA THR A 157 5.16 -16.08 -2.35
C THR A 157 6.21 -15.37 -1.49
N LEU A 158 6.90 -16.09 -0.61
CA LEU A 158 8.06 -15.53 0.13
C LEU A 158 9.17 -15.08 -0.81
N GLU A 159 9.46 -15.83 -1.87
CA GLU A 159 10.41 -15.42 -2.91
C GLU A 159 9.97 -14.13 -3.63
N LYS A 160 8.65 -13.94 -3.83
CA LYS A 160 8.12 -12.69 -4.38
C LYS A 160 8.31 -11.50 -3.43
N ILE A 161 8.25 -11.70 -2.11
CA ILE A 161 8.59 -10.64 -1.14
C ILE A 161 10.07 -10.23 -1.31
N ASP A 162 10.97 -11.18 -1.44
CA ASP A 162 12.40 -10.88 -1.67
C ASP A 162 12.61 -10.11 -2.98
N LEU A 163 11.89 -10.49 -4.03
CA LEU A 163 11.90 -9.76 -5.30
C LEU A 163 11.41 -8.32 -5.15
N ILE A 164 10.29 -8.09 -4.45
CA ILE A 164 9.75 -6.75 -4.18
C ILE A 164 10.77 -5.91 -3.39
N ASN A 165 11.42 -6.52 -2.40
CA ASN A 165 12.42 -5.83 -1.57
C ASN A 165 13.66 -5.37 -2.36
N LYS A 166 14.12 -6.18 -3.31
CA LYS A 166 15.37 -5.94 -4.07
C LYS A 166 15.15 -5.10 -5.34
N THR A 167 13.91 -4.93 -5.77
CA THR A 167 13.60 -4.40 -7.09
C THR A 167 12.91 -3.04 -6.97
N ASN A 168 13.16 -2.16 -7.93
CA ASN A 168 12.40 -0.90 -8.00
C ASN A 168 11.01 -1.12 -8.63
N ILE A 169 10.11 -0.17 -8.37
CA ILE A 169 8.70 -0.27 -8.80
C ILE A 169 8.52 -0.43 -10.32
N LYS A 170 9.42 0.10 -11.16
CA LYS A 170 9.34 -0.07 -12.61
C LYS A 170 9.64 -1.50 -13.02
N LYS A 171 10.68 -2.11 -12.44
CA LYS A 171 11.08 -3.49 -12.72
C LYS A 171 10.12 -4.50 -12.13
N ILE A 172 9.54 -4.24 -10.95
CA ILE A 172 8.61 -5.18 -10.32
C ILE A 172 7.35 -5.38 -11.17
N CYS A 173 6.91 -4.36 -11.89
CA CYS A 173 5.78 -4.48 -12.80
C CYS A 173 6.04 -5.40 -13.99
N ASP A 174 7.30 -5.70 -14.33
CA ASP A 174 7.67 -6.66 -15.39
C ASP A 174 7.78 -8.10 -14.85
N ALA A 175 7.78 -8.27 -13.53
CA ALA A 175 7.81 -9.58 -12.89
C ALA A 175 6.44 -10.26 -12.97
N ARG A 176 6.49 -11.59 -13.16
CA ARG A 176 5.25 -12.40 -13.20
C ARG A 176 4.81 -12.75 -11.79
N PHE A 177 3.58 -12.35 -11.48
CA PHE A 177 2.84 -12.76 -10.30
C PHE A 177 1.59 -13.51 -10.77
N ASN A 178 1.27 -14.63 -10.15
CA ASN A 178 -0.03 -15.27 -10.33
C ASN A 178 -1.04 -14.70 -9.31
N ASP A 179 -2.33 -14.97 -9.51
CA ASP A 179 -3.38 -14.44 -8.63
C ASP A 179 -3.24 -14.96 -7.19
N GLU A 180 -2.74 -16.18 -7.01
CA GLU A 180 -2.48 -16.77 -5.70
C GLU A 180 -1.39 -16.00 -4.94
N ASN A 181 -0.23 -15.72 -5.58
CA ASN A 181 0.81 -14.91 -4.95
C ASN A 181 0.28 -13.52 -4.58
N LEU A 182 -0.53 -12.91 -5.44
CA LEU A 182 -1.08 -11.57 -5.19
C LEU A 182 -2.08 -11.57 -4.02
N SER A 183 -2.96 -12.57 -3.93
CA SER A 183 -3.92 -12.69 -2.83
C SER A 183 -3.22 -12.99 -1.50
N GLU A 184 -2.24 -13.90 -1.48
CA GLU A 184 -1.44 -14.18 -0.28
C GLU A 184 -0.66 -12.95 0.20
N LEU A 185 0.01 -12.23 -0.72
CA LEU A 185 0.74 -11.00 -0.40
C LEU A 185 -0.19 -9.91 0.13
N PHE A 186 -1.35 -9.74 -0.49
CA PHE A 186 -2.35 -8.78 -0.03
C PHE A 186 -2.79 -9.10 1.39
N ASN A 187 -3.19 -10.36 1.66
CA ASN A 187 -3.62 -10.81 2.99
C ASN A 187 -2.54 -10.59 4.03
N PHE A 188 -1.33 -11.03 3.73
CA PHE A 188 -0.19 -10.88 4.62
C PHE A 188 0.08 -9.43 4.98
N LEU A 189 0.19 -8.55 3.98
CA LEU A 189 0.50 -7.14 4.20
C LEU A 189 -0.63 -6.41 4.94
N ILE A 190 -1.89 -6.70 4.62
CA ILE A 190 -3.03 -6.09 5.31
C ILE A 190 -3.16 -6.60 6.75
N ALA A 191 -3.04 -7.91 6.98
CA ALA A 191 -3.07 -8.47 8.34
C ALA A 191 -1.94 -7.86 9.20
N PHE A 192 -0.75 -7.78 8.61
CA PHE A 192 0.42 -7.20 9.26
C PHE A 192 0.22 -5.71 9.59
N MET A 193 -0.32 -4.93 8.66
CA MET A 193 -0.64 -3.52 8.90
C MET A 193 -1.73 -3.35 9.95
N ASN A 194 -2.75 -4.21 9.96
CA ASN A 194 -3.81 -4.18 10.97
C ASN A 194 -3.29 -4.41 12.39
N SER A 195 -2.28 -5.28 12.55
CA SER A 195 -1.66 -5.57 13.85
C SER A 195 -0.75 -4.43 14.34
N ASN A 196 -0.21 -3.61 13.44
CA ASN A 196 0.75 -2.56 13.79
C ASN A 196 0.17 -1.14 13.77
N ILE A 197 -0.93 -0.92 13.08
CA ILE A 197 -1.52 0.41 12.88
C ILE A 197 -2.90 0.47 13.48
N ASN A 198 -3.08 1.33 14.48
CA ASN A 198 -4.36 1.52 15.16
C ASN A 198 -5.48 1.87 14.18
N ASN A 199 -6.58 1.10 14.27
CA ASN A 199 -7.77 1.30 13.44
C ASN A 199 -7.53 1.19 11.92
N MET A 200 -6.49 0.49 11.45
CA MET A 200 -6.24 0.27 10.03
C MET A 200 -7.42 -0.49 9.38
N HIS A 201 -8.03 -1.44 10.10
CA HIS A 201 -9.22 -2.18 9.67
C HIS A 201 -10.45 -1.29 9.37
N LYS A 202 -10.47 -0.02 9.85
CA LYS A 202 -11.54 0.95 9.55
C LYS A 202 -11.37 1.66 8.21
N VAL A 203 -10.29 1.43 7.49
CA VAL A 203 -10.08 1.97 6.14
C VAL A 203 -10.96 1.22 5.15
N LYS A 204 -12.16 1.75 4.90
CA LYS A 204 -13.21 1.09 4.10
C LYS A 204 -12.76 0.69 2.69
N SER A 205 -11.89 1.50 2.08
CA SER A 205 -11.36 1.22 0.73
C SER A 205 -10.57 -0.10 0.66
N ILE A 206 -9.98 -0.58 1.74
CA ILE A 206 -9.26 -1.86 1.77
C ILE A 206 -10.24 -3.02 1.52
N LYS A 207 -11.44 -2.96 2.10
CA LYS A 207 -12.48 -3.98 1.87
C LYS A 207 -12.93 -4.03 0.41
N GLU A 208 -13.01 -2.89 -0.26
CA GLU A 208 -13.35 -2.88 -1.68
C GLU A 208 -12.18 -3.36 -2.54
N VAL A 209 -10.95 -3.01 -2.16
CA VAL A 209 -9.74 -3.48 -2.84
C VAL A 209 -9.57 -5.00 -2.71
N SER A 210 -9.95 -5.61 -1.57
CA SER A 210 -9.83 -7.07 -1.40
C SER A 210 -10.57 -7.85 -2.48
N LYS A 211 -11.72 -7.37 -2.95
CA LYS A 211 -12.49 -8.00 -4.03
C LYS A 211 -11.69 -8.17 -5.32
N LEU A 212 -10.75 -7.25 -5.61
CA LEU A 212 -9.88 -7.35 -6.78
C LEU A 212 -8.91 -8.54 -6.69
N TYR A 213 -8.50 -8.90 -5.48
CA TYR A 213 -7.53 -9.98 -5.26
C TYR A 213 -8.19 -11.36 -5.20
N TYR A 214 -9.49 -11.42 -4.86
CA TYR A 214 -10.24 -12.67 -4.79
C TYR A 214 -11.13 -12.94 -6.00
N ASN A 215 -11.12 -12.03 -7.01
CA ASN A 215 -12.00 -12.09 -8.17
C ASN A 215 -13.49 -12.19 -7.79
N GLU A 216 -13.90 -11.58 -6.68
CA GLU A 216 -15.27 -11.47 -6.22
C GLU A 216 -15.92 -10.24 -6.87
N TYR A 217 -16.72 -10.47 -7.93
CA TYR A 217 -17.53 -9.45 -8.60
C TYR A 217 -19.01 -9.71 -8.38
#